data_a5749d8fdb3fd898f5f3a4679d270b7e
#
_entry.id   a5749d8fdb3fd898f5f3a4679d270b7e
#
_cell.length_a   1.000
_cell.length_b   1.000
_cell.length_c   1.000
_cell.angle_alpha   90.00
_cell.angle_beta   90.00
_cell.angle_gamma   90.00
#
_symmetry.space_group_name_H-M   'P 1'
#
loop_
_entity.id
_entity.type
_entity.pdbx_description
1 polymer ?
#
loop_
_entity_poly.entity_id
_entity_poly.type
_entity_poly.pdbx_seq_one_letter_code
_entity_poly.pdbx_strand_id
1 'polypeptide(L)'
;APTVSGEPAMSGGYQIGPDGVLVRPAEFAADTYTKPELPEAAKENTERGAEAAAEHYLAVATYAWNTGDTAAIAELSDDASGFAQSLINKIDADYSNGWAYGKSLTVDHVLLLEPVPANGSDVPPNTIGVKFSVTAVDGTKCSGKRITVHNEAYQSTISLFMTWRENHWIETQGRAEANER
;
A
#
# COMPACT_ATOMS: atom_id res chain seq x y z
N ALA A 1 -12.18 -20.61 -18.48
CA ALA A 1 -11.75 -19.59 -19.41
C ALA A 1 -12.89 -18.63 -19.70
N PRO A 2 -12.64 -17.36 -19.71
CA PRO A 2 -13.68 -16.41 -20.05
C PRO A 2 -14.08 -16.61 -21.49
N THR A 3 -15.35 -16.77 -21.68
CA THR A 3 -15.90 -16.90 -23.02
C THR A 3 -16.36 -15.53 -23.43
N VAL A 4 -15.53 -14.84 -24.15
CA VAL A 4 -15.91 -13.56 -24.68
C VAL A 4 -16.17 -13.76 -26.14
N SER A 5 -17.40 -13.73 -26.48
CA SER A 5 -17.83 -13.88 -27.87
C SER A 5 -17.24 -12.76 -28.70
N GLY A 6 -16.33 -13.09 -29.58
CA GLY A 6 -15.80 -12.19 -30.57
C GLY A 6 -14.60 -11.32 -30.14
N GLU A 7 -14.23 -11.26 -28.86
CA GLU A 7 -13.16 -10.37 -28.43
C GLU A 7 -12.10 -10.93 -27.50
N PRO A 8 -11.88 -12.26 -27.40
CA PRO A 8 -10.92 -12.77 -26.42
C PRO A 8 -9.49 -12.30 -26.67
N ALA A 9 -9.11 -12.10 -27.92
CA ALA A 9 -7.76 -11.64 -28.25
C ALA A 9 -7.56 -10.18 -27.87
N MET A 10 -8.58 -9.36 -27.95
CA MET A 10 -8.52 -7.93 -27.61
C MET A 10 -8.58 -7.71 -26.10
N SER A 11 -9.24 -8.59 -25.37
CA SER A 11 -9.34 -8.54 -23.92
C SER A 11 -8.16 -9.22 -23.22
N GLY A 12 -7.22 -9.81 -23.97
CA GLY A 12 -6.11 -10.56 -23.40
C GLY A 12 -6.55 -11.82 -22.68
N GLY A 13 -7.71 -12.38 -23.06
CA GLY A 13 -8.27 -13.55 -22.41
C GLY A 13 -9.18 -13.25 -21.23
N TYR A 14 -9.35 -11.98 -20.87
CA TYR A 14 -10.23 -11.57 -19.78
C TYR A 14 -11.65 -11.35 -20.29
N GLN A 15 -12.61 -11.65 -19.42
CA GLN A 15 -14.00 -11.38 -19.70
C GLN A 15 -14.28 -9.87 -19.59
N ILE A 16 -15.09 -9.33 -20.49
CA ILE A 16 -15.49 -7.92 -20.45
C ILE A 16 -16.77 -7.80 -19.64
N GLY A 17 -16.77 -6.95 -18.61
CA GLY A 17 -17.93 -6.71 -17.79
C GLY A 17 -18.95 -5.78 -18.47
N PRO A 18 -20.15 -5.65 -17.89
CA PRO A 18 -21.23 -4.84 -18.48
C PRO A 18 -20.91 -3.35 -18.53
N ASP A 19 -19.98 -2.87 -17.72
CA ASP A 19 -19.53 -1.48 -17.70
C ASP A 19 -18.35 -1.22 -18.65
N GLY A 20 -17.93 -2.22 -19.39
CA GLY A 20 -16.79 -2.12 -20.32
C GLY A 20 -15.43 -2.35 -19.66
N VAL A 21 -15.40 -2.58 -18.36
CA VAL A 21 -14.16 -2.92 -17.63
C VAL A 21 -13.97 -4.42 -17.67
N LEU A 22 -12.72 -4.88 -17.80
CA LEU A 22 -12.42 -6.30 -17.75
C LEU A 22 -12.73 -6.86 -16.37
N VAL A 23 -13.27 -8.08 -16.33
CA VAL A 23 -13.61 -8.74 -15.08
C VAL A 23 -12.33 -9.25 -14.40
N ARG A 24 -12.17 -8.92 -13.13
CA ARG A 24 -11.04 -9.38 -12.32
C ARG A 24 -11.09 -10.90 -12.18
N PRO A 25 -9.98 -11.62 -12.41
CA PRO A 25 -9.97 -13.08 -12.25
C PRO A 25 -10.35 -13.50 -10.84
N ALA A 26 -11.21 -14.52 -10.73
CA ALA A 26 -11.71 -15.00 -9.44
C ALA A 26 -10.58 -15.49 -8.52
N GLU A 27 -9.52 -16.05 -9.07
CA GLU A 27 -8.37 -16.52 -8.31
C GLU A 27 -7.59 -15.39 -7.66
N PHE A 28 -7.77 -14.16 -8.12
CA PHE A 28 -7.13 -12.95 -7.59
C PHE A 28 -8.15 -11.95 -7.07
N ALA A 29 -9.35 -12.40 -6.76
CA ALA A 29 -10.40 -11.52 -6.26
C ALA A 29 -9.98 -10.86 -4.93
N ALA A 30 -10.58 -9.71 -4.63
CA ALA A 30 -10.26 -8.95 -3.43
C ALA A 30 -10.40 -9.77 -2.14
N ASP A 31 -11.38 -10.66 -2.07
CA ASP A 31 -11.64 -11.49 -0.90
C ASP A 31 -10.61 -12.62 -0.70
N THR A 32 -9.70 -12.82 -1.66
CA THR A 32 -8.57 -13.76 -1.48
C THR A 32 -7.45 -13.16 -0.65
N TYR A 33 -7.48 -11.85 -0.42
CA TYR A 33 -6.49 -11.15 0.40
C TYR A 33 -7.03 -10.94 1.80
N THR A 34 -6.18 -11.19 2.79
CA THR A 34 -6.55 -11.06 4.21
C THR A 34 -6.01 -9.73 4.74
N LYS A 35 -6.87 -8.99 5.42
CA LYS A 35 -6.46 -7.75 6.07
C LYS A 35 -5.44 -8.05 7.16
N PRO A 36 -4.24 -7.41 7.15
CA PRO A 36 -3.24 -7.65 8.17
C PRO A 36 -3.73 -7.24 9.56
N GLU A 37 -3.41 -8.04 10.56
CA GLU A 37 -3.69 -7.73 11.95
C GLU A 37 -2.54 -6.95 12.58
N LEU A 38 -2.86 -6.03 13.47
CA LEU A 38 -1.86 -5.23 14.17
C LEU A 38 -1.04 -6.13 15.11
N PRO A 39 0.30 -6.21 14.91
CA PRO A 39 1.14 -7.01 15.81
C PRO A 39 1.13 -6.45 17.24
N GLU A 40 1.31 -7.31 18.21
CA GLU A 40 1.35 -6.89 19.62
C GLU A 40 2.44 -5.85 19.89
N ALA A 41 3.63 -6.03 19.27
CA ALA A 41 4.73 -5.08 19.43
C ALA A 41 4.33 -3.66 18.98
N ALA A 42 3.47 -3.54 17.99
CA ALA A 42 3.02 -2.25 17.47
C ALA A 42 2.12 -1.47 18.44
N LYS A 43 1.69 -2.12 19.51
CA LYS A 43 0.86 -1.49 20.55
C LYS A 43 1.68 -0.86 21.66
N GLU A 44 3.02 -0.92 21.57
CA GLU A 44 3.91 -0.38 22.56
C GLU A 44 4.44 0.99 22.15
N ASN A 45 4.49 1.91 23.09
CA ASN A 45 5.09 3.24 22.89
C ASN A 45 6.61 3.15 23.07
N THR A 46 7.26 2.48 22.13
CA THR A 46 8.71 2.27 22.11
C THR A 46 9.21 2.39 20.67
N GLU A 47 10.51 2.52 20.47
CA GLU A 47 11.08 2.51 19.11
C GLU A 47 10.75 1.21 18.39
N ARG A 48 10.83 0.08 19.09
CA ARG A 48 10.44 -1.22 18.53
C ARG A 48 8.95 -1.21 18.14
N GLY A 49 8.11 -0.59 18.97
CA GLY A 49 6.68 -0.46 18.66
C GLY A 49 6.45 0.37 17.40
N ALA A 50 7.20 1.46 17.25
CA ALA A 50 7.13 2.29 16.05
C ALA A 50 7.57 1.53 14.79
N GLU A 51 8.63 0.73 14.90
CA GLU A 51 9.10 -0.11 13.79
C GLU A 51 8.02 -1.12 13.38
N ALA A 52 7.45 -1.83 14.35
CA ALA A 52 6.39 -2.81 14.09
C ALA A 52 5.15 -2.14 13.48
N ALA A 53 4.78 -0.96 13.97
CA ALA A 53 3.65 -0.21 13.43
C ALA A 53 3.92 0.27 12.00
N ALA A 54 5.14 0.68 11.70
CA ALA A 54 5.53 1.08 10.36
C ALA A 54 5.50 -0.09 9.38
N GLU A 55 5.98 -1.26 9.78
CA GLU A 55 5.88 -2.47 8.95
C GLU A 55 4.42 -2.85 8.72
N HIS A 56 3.60 -2.78 9.74
CA HIS A 56 2.16 -3.02 9.63
C HIS A 56 1.51 -2.04 8.66
N TYR A 57 1.90 -0.77 8.72
CA TYR A 57 1.40 0.25 7.80
C TYR A 57 1.67 -0.14 6.34
N LEU A 58 2.87 -0.62 6.05
CA LEU A 58 3.23 -1.07 4.70
C LEU A 58 2.43 -2.30 4.27
N ALA A 59 2.18 -3.23 5.19
CA ALA A 59 1.36 -4.40 4.91
C ALA A 59 -0.09 -4.01 4.60
N VAL A 60 -0.64 -3.06 5.36
CA VAL A 60 -2.00 -2.56 5.14
C VAL A 60 -2.09 -1.78 3.83
N ALA A 61 -1.05 -0.99 3.49
CA ALA A 61 -0.99 -0.30 2.20
C ALA A 61 -1.01 -1.29 1.04
N THR A 62 -0.26 -2.38 1.15
CA THR A 62 -0.24 -3.45 0.13
C THR A 62 -1.61 -4.11 0.01
N TYR A 63 -2.26 -4.39 1.13
CA TYR A 63 -3.62 -4.91 1.16
C TYR A 63 -4.59 -3.96 0.45
N ALA A 64 -4.48 -2.65 0.72
CA ALA A 64 -5.33 -1.65 0.08
C ALA A 64 -5.15 -1.64 -1.44
N TRP A 65 -3.92 -1.74 -1.93
CA TRP A 65 -3.65 -1.84 -3.36
C TRP A 65 -4.29 -3.07 -4.00
N ASN A 66 -4.24 -4.21 -3.31
CA ASN A 66 -4.73 -5.49 -3.85
C ASN A 66 -6.24 -5.67 -3.71
N THR A 67 -6.91 -4.83 -2.94
CA THR A 67 -8.35 -4.97 -2.68
C THR A 67 -9.17 -3.75 -3.05
N GLY A 68 -8.57 -2.58 -3.09
CA GLY A 68 -9.29 -1.31 -3.24
C GLY A 68 -9.86 -0.78 -1.92
N ASP A 69 -9.69 -1.52 -0.82
CA ASP A 69 -10.17 -1.11 0.50
C ASP A 69 -9.15 -0.18 1.16
N THR A 70 -9.43 1.12 1.16
CA THR A 70 -8.54 2.14 1.72
C THR A 70 -8.92 2.54 3.15
N ALA A 71 -9.99 1.99 3.71
CA ALA A 71 -10.45 2.39 5.04
C ALA A 71 -9.41 2.13 6.13
N ALA A 72 -8.78 0.96 6.09
CA ALA A 72 -7.80 0.57 7.10
C ALA A 72 -6.55 1.47 7.06
N ILE A 73 -6.05 1.78 5.87
CA ILE A 73 -4.87 2.65 5.75
C ILE A 73 -5.21 4.08 6.17
N ALA A 74 -6.42 4.52 5.89
CA ALA A 74 -6.88 5.85 6.33
C ALA A 74 -6.90 5.95 7.86
N GLU A 75 -7.36 4.92 8.54
CA GLU A 75 -7.38 4.90 10.01
C GLU A 75 -6.00 4.95 10.64
N LEU A 76 -4.98 4.44 9.94
CA LEU A 76 -3.60 4.43 10.41
C LEU A 76 -2.84 5.71 10.05
N SER A 77 -3.47 6.64 9.36
CA SER A 77 -2.82 7.83 8.81
C SER A 77 -3.41 9.10 9.41
N ASP A 78 -2.55 10.10 9.60
CA ASP A 78 -3.01 11.44 9.92
C ASP A 78 -3.69 12.06 8.69
N ASP A 79 -4.80 12.74 8.89
CA ASP A 79 -5.54 13.42 7.83
C ASP A 79 -4.67 14.42 7.06
N ALA A 80 -3.67 14.99 7.70
CA ALA A 80 -2.75 15.93 7.07
C ALA A 80 -1.59 15.27 6.33
N SER A 81 -1.46 13.94 6.38
CA SER A 81 -0.38 13.25 5.70
C SER A 81 -0.55 13.29 4.19
N GLY A 82 0.32 14.04 3.50
CA GLY A 82 0.33 14.08 2.04
C GLY A 82 0.66 12.73 1.42
N PHE A 83 1.51 11.95 2.08
CA PHE A 83 1.85 10.60 1.63
C PHE A 83 0.60 9.71 1.61
N ALA A 84 -0.16 9.69 2.72
CA ALA A 84 -1.37 8.90 2.82
C ALA A 84 -2.45 9.35 1.83
N GLN A 85 -2.64 10.65 1.70
CA GLN A 85 -3.62 11.21 0.76
C GLN A 85 -3.28 10.82 -0.68
N SER A 86 -2.01 10.91 -1.06
CA SER A 86 -1.55 10.53 -2.39
C SER A 86 -1.74 9.04 -2.63
N LEU A 87 -1.42 8.21 -1.65
CA LEU A 87 -1.59 6.76 -1.72
C LEU A 87 -3.07 6.38 -1.90
N ILE A 88 -3.94 6.92 -1.06
CA ILE A 88 -5.37 6.64 -1.10
C ILE A 88 -5.97 7.11 -2.42
N ASN A 89 -5.61 8.30 -2.88
CA ASN A 89 -6.12 8.84 -4.14
C ASN A 89 -5.70 7.99 -5.34
N LYS A 90 -4.47 7.48 -5.35
CA LYS A 90 -4.00 6.58 -6.42
C LYS A 90 -4.76 5.27 -6.43
N ILE A 91 -4.99 4.68 -5.25
CA ILE A 91 -5.75 3.43 -5.14
C ILE A 91 -7.19 3.65 -5.61
N ASP A 92 -7.84 4.71 -5.13
CA ASP A 92 -9.21 5.03 -5.52
C ASP A 92 -9.31 5.26 -7.04
N ALA A 93 -8.34 5.96 -7.62
CA ALA A 93 -8.30 6.18 -9.07
C ALA A 93 -8.15 4.86 -9.84
N ASP A 94 -7.28 3.96 -9.37
CA ASP A 94 -7.09 2.66 -10.01
C ASP A 94 -8.37 1.82 -9.98
N TYR A 95 -9.13 1.90 -8.89
CA TYR A 95 -10.35 1.11 -8.73
C TYR A 95 -11.60 1.79 -9.28
N SER A 96 -11.50 3.06 -9.70
CA SER A 96 -12.64 3.75 -10.30
C SER A 96 -13.02 3.18 -11.67
N ASN A 97 -12.06 2.57 -12.38
CA ASN A 97 -12.27 2.01 -13.71
C ASN A 97 -11.43 0.75 -13.92
N GLY A 98 -11.21 -0.02 -12.86
CA GLY A 98 -10.40 -1.22 -12.96
C GLY A 98 -10.14 -1.86 -11.61
N TRP A 99 -9.00 -2.50 -11.53
CA TRP A 99 -8.57 -3.27 -10.35
C TRP A 99 -7.07 -3.54 -10.43
N ALA A 100 -6.52 -4.00 -9.32
CA ALA A 100 -5.12 -4.40 -9.26
C ALA A 100 -4.94 -5.61 -8.33
N TYR A 101 -3.93 -6.42 -8.61
CA TYR A 101 -3.57 -7.54 -7.74
C TYR A 101 -2.10 -7.90 -7.91
N GLY A 102 -1.60 -8.73 -7.00
CA GLY A 102 -0.22 -9.22 -7.08
C GLY A 102 0.83 -8.21 -6.64
N LYS A 103 0.42 -7.09 -6.05
CA LYS A 103 1.37 -6.15 -5.46
C LYS A 103 1.96 -6.77 -4.21
N SER A 104 3.28 -6.68 -4.07
CA SER A 104 3.96 -7.15 -2.87
C SER A 104 5.04 -6.17 -2.44
N LEU A 105 5.32 -6.17 -1.14
CA LEU A 105 6.33 -5.33 -0.56
C LEU A 105 6.96 -6.10 0.60
N THR A 106 8.26 -6.34 0.51
CA THR A 106 9.03 -7.07 1.50
C THR A 106 10.03 -6.12 2.14
N VAL A 107 10.00 -6.02 3.46
CA VAL A 107 11.01 -5.25 4.19
C VAL A 107 12.28 -6.08 4.27
N ASP A 108 13.36 -5.57 3.69
CA ASP A 108 14.65 -6.25 3.69
C ASP A 108 15.52 -5.84 4.87
N HIS A 109 15.57 -4.54 5.14
CA HIS A 109 16.39 -3.97 6.21
C HIS A 109 15.74 -2.74 6.82
N VAL A 110 15.95 -2.55 8.11
CA VAL A 110 15.68 -1.29 8.80
C VAL A 110 16.95 -0.45 8.72
N LEU A 111 16.87 0.65 8.00
CA LEU A 111 18.01 1.53 7.76
C LEU A 111 18.15 2.61 8.84
N LEU A 112 17.03 2.99 9.46
CA LEU A 112 17.00 4.03 10.47
C LEU A 112 15.79 3.83 11.37
N LEU A 113 16.02 4.01 12.67
CA LEU A 113 14.96 3.93 13.68
C LEU A 113 15.37 4.87 14.82
N GLU A 114 14.83 6.09 14.83
CA GLU A 114 15.22 7.07 15.82
C GLU A 114 14.14 8.11 16.08
N PRO A 115 14.13 8.70 17.27
CA PRO A 115 13.23 9.80 17.56
C PRO A 115 13.50 11.00 16.64
N VAL A 116 12.42 11.68 16.25
CA VAL A 116 12.50 12.90 15.46
C VAL A 116 12.03 14.05 16.34
N PRO A 117 12.85 15.11 16.53
CA PRO A 117 12.45 16.23 17.33
C PRO A 117 11.20 16.92 16.79
N ALA A 118 10.32 17.31 17.69
CA ALA A 118 9.13 18.09 17.32
C ALA A 118 9.54 19.38 16.60
N ASN A 119 8.82 19.73 15.55
CA ASN A 119 9.09 20.91 14.73
C ASN A 119 7.79 21.54 14.26
N GLY A 120 7.16 22.29 15.15
CA GLY A 120 5.93 23.03 14.84
C GLY A 120 4.83 22.10 14.31
N SER A 121 4.27 22.47 13.17
CA SER A 121 3.25 21.66 12.49
C SER A 121 3.85 20.55 11.62
N ASP A 122 5.17 20.59 11.33
CA ASP A 122 5.80 19.63 10.43
C ASP A 122 6.06 18.30 11.10
N VAL A 123 6.48 18.32 12.37
CA VAL A 123 6.75 17.11 13.13
C VAL A 123 6.06 17.20 14.50
N PRO A 124 5.02 16.38 14.74
CA PRO A 124 4.37 16.35 16.05
C PRO A 124 5.31 15.80 17.13
N PRO A 125 5.03 16.10 18.41
CA PRO A 125 5.72 15.44 19.51
C PRO A 125 5.52 13.92 19.46
N ASN A 126 6.45 13.16 20.05
CA ASN A 126 6.39 11.69 20.15
C ASN A 126 6.44 11.01 18.78
N THR A 127 7.29 11.48 17.90
CA THR A 127 7.47 10.95 16.55
C THR A 127 8.78 10.17 16.46
N ILE A 128 8.70 8.99 15.85
CA ILE A 128 9.85 8.12 15.54
C ILE A 128 9.95 8.06 14.01
N GLY A 129 11.13 8.31 13.49
CA GLY A 129 11.43 8.10 12.07
C GLY A 129 11.86 6.66 11.84
N VAL A 130 11.21 6.00 10.89
CA VAL A 130 11.53 4.63 10.50
C VAL A 130 11.84 4.61 9.01
N LYS A 131 12.98 4.08 8.64
CA LYS A 131 13.38 3.99 7.24
C LYS A 131 13.71 2.55 6.90
N PHE A 132 13.12 2.08 5.81
CA PHE A 132 13.27 0.70 5.35
C PHE A 132 13.89 0.62 3.96
N SER A 133 14.71 -0.39 3.76
CA SER A 133 15.01 -0.90 2.43
C SER A 133 13.99 -1.99 2.13
N VAL A 134 13.31 -1.90 0.99
CA VAL A 134 12.25 -2.84 0.63
C VAL A 134 12.45 -3.37 -0.78
N THR A 135 11.93 -4.58 -1.01
CA THR A 135 11.80 -5.16 -2.35
C THR A 135 10.32 -5.14 -2.71
N ALA A 136 9.98 -4.57 -3.83
CA ALA A 136 8.61 -4.36 -4.25
C ALA A 136 8.34 -5.00 -5.61
N VAL A 137 7.10 -5.43 -5.80
CA VAL A 137 6.56 -5.88 -7.09
C VAL A 137 5.25 -5.15 -7.30
N ASP A 138 5.08 -4.51 -8.46
CA ASP A 138 3.86 -3.74 -8.72
C ASP A 138 2.66 -4.62 -9.08
N GLY A 139 2.89 -5.77 -9.71
CA GLY A 139 1.83 -6.71 -10.02
C GLY A 139 1.08 -6.39 -11.29
N THR A 140 -0.18 -6.78 -11.33
CA THR A 140 -1.07 -6.64 -12.47
C THR A 140 -2.13 -5.59 -12.20
N LYS A 141 -2.37 -4.74 -13.18
CA LYS A 141 -3.34 -3.65 -13.08
C LYS A 141 -4.22 -3.62 -14.32
N CYS A 142 -5.50 -3.43 -14.11
CA CYS A 142 -6.48 -3.21 -15.18
C CYS A 142 -6.98 -1.77 -15.13
N SER A 143 -7.02 -1.13 -16.27
CA SER A 143 -7.69 0.16 -16.46
C SER A 143 -8.59 0.04 -17.68
N GLY A 144 -9.89 -0.05 -17.46
CA GLY A 144 -10.86 -0.30 -18.53
C GLY A 144 -10.63 -1.68 -19.17
N LYS A 145 -10.15 -1.68 -20.42
CA LYS A 145 -9.81 -2.90 -21.16
C LYS A 145 -8.29 -3.12 -21.28
N ARG A 146 -7.51 -2.29 -20.59
CA ARG A 146 -6.05 -2.35 -20.68
C ARG A 146 -5.46 -3.06 -19.47
N ILE A 147 -4.66 -4.10 -19.73
CA ILE A 147 -3.92 -4.82 -18.70
C ILE A 147 -2.46 -4.40 -18.76
N THR A 148 -1.90 -4.08 -17.60
CA THR A 148 -0.47 -3.80 -17.45
C THR A 148 0.09 -4.78 -16.42
N VAL A 149 1.17 -5.45 -16.76
CA VAL A 149 1.81 -6.44 -15.88
C VAL A 149 3.23 -6.01 -15.60
N HIS A 150 3.56 -5.83 -14.32
CA HIS A 150 4.91 -5.49 -13.85
C HIS A 150 5.27 -6.43 -12.71
N ASN A 151 5.76 -7.62 -13.06
CA ASN A 151 6.13 -8.65 -12.09
C ASN A 151 7.61 -8.66 -11.73
N GLU A 152 8.39 -7.73 -12.26
CA GLU A 152 9.80 -7.63 -11.91
C GLU A 152 9.96 -6.96 -10.55
N ALA A 153 10.78 -7.58 -9.70
CA ALA A 153 11.09 -7.01 -8.40
C ALA A 153 12.04 -5.82 -8.55
N TYR A 154 11.82 -4.79 -7.76
CA TYR A 154 12.72 -3.64 -7.69
C TYR A 154 12.91 -3.23 -6.24
N GLN A 155 13.99 -2.52 -5.98
CA GLN A 155 14.29 -2.03 -4.64
C GLN A 155 13.85 -0.59 -4.47
N SER A 156 13.37 -0.28 -3.28
CA SER A 156 12.92 1.04 -2.92
C SER A 156 13.32 1.33 -1.48
N THR A 157 13.36 2.61 -1.14
CA THR A 157 13.56 3.07 0.23
C THR A 157 12.28 3.78 0.65
N ILE A 158 11.72 3.37 1.80
CA ILE A 158 10.52 3.98 2.35
C ILE A 158 10.83 4.53 3.72
N SER A 159 10.52 5.81 3.92
CA SER A 159 10.65 6.50 5.20
C SER A 159 9.28 6.87 5.71
N LEU A 160 8.99 6.54 6.96
CA LEU A 160 7.74 6.88 7.61
C LEU A 160 8.03 7.58 8.93
N PHE A 161 7.27 8.64 9.22
CA PHE A 161 7.21 9.21 10.56
C PHE A 161 6.00 8.63 11.26
N MET A 162 6.25 7.91 12.35
CA MET A 162 5.21 7.32 13.18
C MET A 162 5.09 8.14 14.45
N THR A 163 3.90 8.61 14.74
CA THR A 163 3.62 9.45 15.91
C THR A 163 2.73 8.70 16.88
N TRP A 164 3.17 8.62 18.14
CA TRP A 164 2.35 8.04 19.21
C TRP A 164 1.33 9.05 19.68
N ARG A 165 0.07 8.69 19.55
CA ARG A 165 -1.05 9.58 19.82
C ARG A 165 -2.25 8.76 20.26
N GLU A 166 -2.86 9.10 21.38
CA GLU A 166 -4.07 8.42 21.86
C GLU A 166 -3.89 6.89 21.99
N ASN A 167 -2.74 6.48 22.54
CA ASN A 167 -2.40 5.09 22.79
C ASN A 167 -2.20 4.23 21.53
N HIS A 168 -1.86 4.83 20.41
CA HIS A 168 -1.49 4.06 19.21
C HIS A 168 -0.56 4.85 18.30
N TRP A 169 0.07 4.14 17.36
CA TRP A 169 0.94 4.74 16.36
C TRP A 169 0.13 5.15 15.12
N ILE A 170 0.38 6.35 14.64
CA ILE A 170 -0.22 6.89 13.42
C ILE A 170 0.88 7.37 12.50
N GLU A 171 0.74 7.10 11.20
CA GLU A 171 1.63 7.66 10.19
C GLU A 171 1.28 9.14 9.99
N THR A 172 2.25 10.01 10.15
CA THR A 172 2.06 11.46 10.02
C THR A 172 2.79 12.03 8.82
N GLN A 173 3.79 11.31 8.30
CA GLN A 173 4.54 11.75 7.12
C GLN A 173 5.25 10.54 6.52
N GLY A 174 5.34 10.51 5.20
CA GLY A 174 6.01 9.42 4.53
C GLY A 174 6.65 9.84 3.22
N ARG A 175 7.59 9.01 2.77
CA ARG A 175 8.28 9.21 1.51
C ARG A 175 8.74 7.86 0.97
N ALA A 176 8.55 7.64 -0.32
CA ALA A 176 9.04 6.44 -0.99
C ALA A 176 9.88 6.85 -2.19
N GLU A 177 11.05 6.21 -2.33
CA GLU A 177 11.96 6.46 -3.45
C GLU A 177 12.41 5.12 -4.02
N ALA A 178 12.21 4.93 -5.33
CA ALA A 178 12.79 3.79 -6.02
C ALA A 178 14.31 3.98 -6.12
N ASN A 179 15.05 2.94 -5.77
CA ASN A 179 16.51 2.99 -5.88
C ASN A 179 16.92 2.91 -7.34
N GLU A 180 18.05 3.53 -7.67
CA GLU A 180 18.61 3.39 -9.01
C GLU A 180 19.00 1.93 -9.25
N ARG A 181 18.80 1.48 -10.47
CA ARG A 181 19.09 0.11 -10.89
C ARG A 181 20.40 0.04 -11.64
#